data_0703cc522e6aa8ed80aab1299a2dac7d
#
_entry.id   0703cc522e6aa8ed80aab1299a2dac7d
#
_cell.length_a   1.000
_cell.length_b   1.000
_cell.length_c   1.000
_cell.angle_alpha   90.00
_cell.angle_beta   90.00
_cell.angle_gamma   90.00
#
_symmetry.space_group_name_H-M   'P 1'
#
loop_
_entity.id
_entity.type
_entity.pdbx_description
1 polymer ?
#
loop_
_entity_poly.entity_id
_entity_poly.type
_entity_poly.pdbx_seq_one_letter_code
_entity_poly.pdbx_strand_id
1 'polypeptide(L)'
;MIPLPSDGSVSIAGRSPELAADTIEAVVTLPTFKRPQLLLETLASLKAQTTARRFAVIVIENEADAREGAKAAVPLFERGDMTGMVIIAHERGNCSAYNAGWQTAILHFPDFRHLLVIDDDEIADADWLERMCNASETLGADIVGGPQVPVFANPAHAKWAEHPVFAPPYRETDRVAALYSSGNLLVGRNVLTTMGPPFLDLRFNFMGGGDSDFLSRSAQKGFVLGWCAEARVREGVPARRVEADWIRARSLRNGVISTLVEKKKRSGTPLAGVKVFAKSLALLAASPLRGALKLARTGSLSTALYPVYVALGRVLAEFGYANEQYRQPEKN
;
A
#
# COMPACT_ATOMS: atom_id res chain seq x y z
N MET A 1 23.75 11.81 -4.32
CA MET A 1 23.41 10.96 -5.48
C MET A 1 23.03 9.61 -4.91
N ILE A 2 21.77 9.18 -5.04
CA ILE A 2 21.34 7.85 -4.61
C ILE A 2 21.80 6.89 -5.70
N PRO A 3 22.70 5.92 -5.43
CA PRO A 3 23.17 5.03 -6.47
C PRO A 3 22.01 4.17 -6.98
N LEU A 4 22.02 3.89 -8.30
CA LEU A 4 21.28 2.76 -8.83
C LEU A 4 21.55 1.54 -7.96
N PRO A 5 20.61 0.60 -7.81
CA PRO A 5 20.95 -0.74 -7.35
C PRO A 5 22.01 -1.28 -8.32
N SER A 6 23.27 -1.04 -7.96
CA SER A 6 24.44 -1.41 -8.77
C SER A 6 24.71 -2.93 -8.75
N ASP A 7 23.81 -3.68 -8.12
CA ASP A 7 23.92 -5.10 -7.80
C ASP A 7 23.07 -6.03 -8.69
N GLY A 8 22.47 -5.48 -9.77
CA GLY A 8 21.61 -6.27 -10.64
C GLY A 8 20.22 -6.61 -10.07
N SER A 9 19.83 -5.98 -8.96
CA SER A 9 18.51 -6.20 -8.34
C SER A 9 17.33 -5.68 -9.19
N VAL A 10 17.61 -4.79 -10.14
CA VAL A 10 16.61 -4.19 -11.06
C VAL A 10 17.14 -4.19 -12.50
N SER A 11 16.29 -4.53 -13.46
CA SER A 11 16.56 -4.35 -14.88
C SER A 11 15.36 -3.71 -15.60
N ILE A 12 15.63 -2.89 -16.63
CA ILE A 12 14.58 -2.30 -17.47
C ILE A 12 14.18 -3.32 -18.54
N ALA A 13 12.89 -3.66 -18.59
CA ALA A 13 12.34 -4.57 -19.59
C ALA A 13 11.83 -3.84 -20.84
N GLY A 14 11.32 -2.60 -20.68
CA GLY A 14 10.84 -1.76 -21.76
C GLY A 14 10.58 -0.34 -21.30
N ARG A 15 10.54 0.62 -22.23
CA ARG A 15 10.24 2.03 -21.92
C ARG A 15 9.56 2.70 -23.12
N SER A 16 8.85 3.79 -22.87
CA SER A 16 8.26 4.60 -23.92
C SER A 16 9.35 5.31 -24.75
N PRO A 17 9.16 5.45 -26.07
CA PRO A 17 10.03 6.28 -26.89
C PRO A 17 9.94 7.74 -26.44
N GLU A 18 11.01 8.49 -26.63
CA GLU A 18 11.07 9.95 -26.37
C GLU A 18 10.60 10.37 -24.96
N LEU A 19 10.93 9.56 -23.95
CA LEU A 19 10.59 9.84 -22.57
C LEU A 19 11.32 11.10 -22.07
N ALA A 20 10.62 12.24 -22.05
CA ALA A 20 11.14 13.50 -21.53
C ALA A 20 11.05 13.50 -19.98
N ALA A 21 11.98 12.82 -19.35
CA ALA A 21 11.95 12.51 -17.92
C ALA A 21 11.99 13.74 -17.00
N ASP A 22 12.63 14.83 -17.45
CA ASP A 22 12.72 16.13 -16.80
C ASP A 22 11.41 16.93 -16.81
N THR A 23 10.44 16.51 -17.62
CA THR A 23 9.13 17.17 -17.67
C THR A 23 8.08 16.49 -16.81
N ILE A 24 8.37 15.34 -16.25
CA ILE A 24 7.40 14.53 -15.45
C ILE A 24 7.24 15.13 -14.06
N GLU A 25 6.00 15.46 -13.71
CA GLU A 25 5.61 16.06 -12.43
C GLU A 25 5.18 15.02 -11.40
N ALA A 26 4.60 13.89 -11.87
CA ALA A 26 4.16 12.80 -11.02
C ALA A 26 4.62 11.44 -11.60
N VAL A 27 4.99 10.52 -10.72
CA VAL A 27 5.34 9.13 -11.10
C VAL A 27 4.40 8.18 -10.39
N VAL A 28 3.69 7.35 -11.15
CA VAL A 28 2.86 6.28 -10.60
C VAL A 28 3.67 4.99 -10.59
N THR A 29 3.78 4.34 -9.43
CA THR A 29 4.42 3.03 -9.28
C THR A 29 3.38 1.95 -9.09
N LEU A 30 3.49 0.87 -9.86
CA LEU A 30 2.52 -0.19 -10.00
C LEU A 30 3.22 -1.54 -9.90
N PRO A 31 3.34 -2.13 -8.68
CA PRO A 31 3.91 -3.47 -8.52
C PRO A 31 2.94 -4.53 -9.05
N THR A 32 3.49 -5.60 -9.67
CA THR A 32 2.71 -6.73 -10.15
C THR A 32 3.42 -8.06 -9.90
N PHE A 33 2.64 -9.11 -9.68
CA PHE A 33 3.13 -10.47 -9.50
C PHE A 33 2.10 -11.48 -9.99
N LYS A 34 2.35 -12.11 -11.16
CA LYS A 34 1.52 -13.18 -11.75
C LYS A 34 0.05 -12.82 -12.01
N ARG A 35 -0.23 -11.55 -12.33
CA ARG A 35 -1.58 -11.02 -12.57
C ARG A 35 -1.66 -10.15 -13.83
N PRO A 36 -1.24 -10.65 -15.01
CA PRO A 36 -1.14 -9.82 -16.21
C PRO A 36 -2.48 -9.19 -16.64
N GLN A 37 -3.61 -9.87 -16.42
CA GLN A 37 -4.92 -9.33 -16.79
C GLN A 37 -5.35 -8.16 -15.92
N LEU A 38 -5.24 -8.30 -14.59
CA LEU A 38 -5.57 -7.23 -13.64
C LEU A 38 -4.65 -6.02 -13.87
N LEU A 39 -3.34 -6.27 -14.07
CA LEU A 39 -2.39 -5.23 -14.43
C LEU A 39 -2.85 -4.41 -15.65
N LEU A 40 -3.32 -5.06 -16.72
CA LEU A 40 -3.79 -4.37 -17.92
C LEU A 40 -5.04 -3.52 -17.64
N GLU A 41 -5.94 -3.98 -16.78
CA GLU A 41 -7.11 -3.21 -16.35
C GLU A 41 -6.71 -1.98 -15.53
N THR A 42 -5.76 -2.12 -14.60
CA THR A 42 -5.20 -1.00 -13.86
C THR A 42 -4.52 0.00 -14.80
N LEU A 43 -3.68 -0.46 -15.75
CA LEU A 43 -3.04 0.41 -16.74
C LEU A 43 -4.07 1.14 -17.61
N ALA A 44 -5.16 0.49 -18.00
CA ALA A 44 -6.24 1.15 -18.74
C ALA A 44 -6.89 2.29 -17.94
N SER A 45 -7.07 2.12 -16.62
CA SER A 45 -7.59 3.18 -15.75
C SER A 45 -6.61 4.34 -15.57
N LEU A 46 -5.31 4.06 -15.57
CA LEU A 46 -4.26 5.09 -15.55
C LEU A 46 -4.17 5.85 -16.88
N LYS A 47 -4.34 5.16 -18.02
CA LYS A 47 -4.43 5.80 -19.35
C LYS A 47 -5.63 6.75 -19.45
N ALA A 48 -6.71 6.46 -18.74
CA ALA A 48 -7.94 7.24 -18.74
C ALA A 48 -7.94 8.42 -17.73
N GLN A 49 -6.81 8.71 -17.08
CA GLN A 49 -6.75 9.81 -16.12
C GLN A 49 -6.99 11.18 -16.79
N THR A 50 -7.88 11.96 -16.19
CA THR A 50 -8.20 13.34 -16.60
C THR A 50 -7.39 14.32 -15.73
N THR A 51 -6.17 14.59 -16.16
CA THR A 51 -5.25 15.49 -15.46
C THR A 51 -4.47 16.33 -16.46
N ALA A 52 -4.13 17.56 -16.07
CA ALA A 52 -3.20 18.41 -16.83
C ALA A 52 -1.73 18.13 -16.47
N ARG A 53 -1.49 17.36 -15.40
CA ARG A 53 -0.14 17.03 -14.93
C ARG A 53 0.51 16.01 -15.84
N ARG A 54 1.77 16.22 -16.18
CA ARG A 54 2.57 15.23 -16.92
C ARG A 54 3.01 14.15 -15.95
N PHE A 55 2.58 12.93 -16.21
CA PHE A 55 2.94 11.80 -15.37
C PHE A 55 3.51 10.63 -16.15
N ALA A 56 4.31 9.81 -15.47
CA ALA A 56 4.85 8.57 -15.98
C ALA A 56 4.44 7.40 -15.08
N VAL A 57 4.36 6.20 -15.65
CA VAL A 57 4.08 4.97 -14.94
C VAL A 57 5.32 4.08 -14.92
N ILE A 58 5.67 3.55 -13.75
CA ILE A 58 6.67 2.49 -13.58
C ILE A 58 5.92 1.22 -13.19
N VAL A 59 5.82 0.27 -14.12
CA VAL A 59 5.36 -1.08 -13.79
C VAL A 59 6.53 -1.86 -13.22
N ILE A 60 6.33 -2.48 -12.05
CA ILE A 60 7.37 -3.26 -11.35
C ILE A 60 6.96 -4.73 -11.37
N GLU A 61 7.51 -5.50 -12.30
CA GLU A 61 7.34 -6.96 -12.33
C GLU A 61 8.21 -7.59 -11.24
N ASN A 62 7.59 -8.28 -10.31
CA ASN A 62 8.28 -8.96 -9.20
C ASN A 62 8.32 -10.49 -9.36
N GLU A 63 8.00 -10.98 -10.55
CA GLU A 63 8.20 -12.36 -10.97
C GLU A 63 9.30 -12.40 -12.05
N ALA A 64 10.53 -12.69 -11.60
CA ALA A 64 11.73 -12.53 -12.45
C ALA A 64 11.88 -13.62 -13.52
N ASP A 65 11.22 -14.78 -13.38
CA ASP A 65 11.35 -15.92 -14.29
C ASP A 65 10.35 -15.84 -15.46
N ALA A 66 9.05 -16.00 -15.19
CA ALA A 66 8.01 -16.02 -16.21
C ALA A 66 7.71 -14.61 -16.78
N ARG A 67 7.77 -13.56 -15.96
CA ARG A 67 7.60 -12.15 -16.33
C ARG A 67 6.30 -11.88 -17.09
N GLU A 68 5.22 -12.50 -16.67
CA GLU A 68 3.94 -12.44 -17.39
C GLU A 68 3.38 -11.01 -17.43
N GLY A 69 3.46 -10.27 -16.32
CA GLY A 69 3.05 -8.87 -16.26
C GLY A 69 3.90 -7.98 -17.16
N ALA A 70 5.23 -8.15 -17.13
CA ALA A 70 6.12 -7.39 -18.01
C ALA A 70 5.86 -7.69 -19.50
N LYS A 71 5.70 -8.96 -19.87
CA LYS A 71 5.35 -9.35 -21.26
C LYS A 71 4.05 -8.71 -21.73
N ALA A 72 3.07 -8.56 -20.85
CA ALA A 72 1.80 -7.92 -21.17
C ALA A 72 1.91 -6.39 -21.26
N ALA A 73 2.70 -5.76 -20.37
CA ALA A 73 2.80 -4.31 -20.29
C ALA A 73 3.79 -3.68 -21.30
N VAL A 74 4.96 -4.29 -21.53
CA VAL A 74 6.03 -3.73 -22.38
C VAL A 74 5.53 -3.21 -23.73
N PRO A 75 4.66 -3.93 -24.47
CA PRO A 75 4.18 -3.43 -25.77
C PRO A 75 3.40 -2.11 -25.68
N LEU A 76 2.74 -1.81 -24.54
CA LEU A 76 2.01 -0.55 -24.35
C LEU A 76 2.97 0.64 -24.24
N PHE A 77 4.09 0.43 -23.55
CA PHE A 77 5.11 1.47 -23.39
C PHE A 77 5.90 1.67 -24.69
N GLU A 78 6.36 0.60 -25.33
CA GLU A 78 7.15 0.69 -26.57
C GLU A 78 6.39 1.32 -27.74
N ARG A 79 5.07 1.16 -27.80
CA ARG A 79 4.21 1.86 -28.78
C ARG A 79 3.89 3.31 -28.42
N GLY A 80 4.27 3.78 -27.22
CA GLY A 80 3.90 5.10 -26.72
C GLY A 80 2.45 5.22 -26.24
N ASP A 81 1.74 4.11 -26.05
CA ASP A 81 0.39 4.07 -25.48
C ASP A 81 0.38 4.50 -24.01
N MET A 82 1.50 4.28 -23.32
CA MET A 82 1.76 4.71 -21.93
C MET A 82 3.12 5.40 -21.87
N THR A 83 3.22 6.45 -21.04
CA THR A 83 4.49 7.14 -20.77
C THR A 83 5.15 6.53 -19.53
N GLY A 84 6.42 6.14 -19.62
CA GLY A 84 7.17 5.56 -18.51
C GLY A 84 7.96 4.31 -18.86
N MET A 85 8.00 3.34 -17.96
CA MET A 85 8.81 2.14 -18.16
C MET A 85 8.27 0.92 -17.40
N VAL A 86 8.74 -0.25 -17.83
CA VAL A 86 8.54 -1.53 -17.16
C VAL A 86 9.90 -2.01 -16.64
N ILE A 87 9.98 -2.33 -15.36
CA ILE A 87 11.17 -2.87 -14.72
C ILE A 87 10.91 -4.27 -14.16
N ILE A 88 11.99 -5.05 -14.05
CA ILE A 88 12.00 -6.33 -13.34
C ILE A 88 12.69 -6.11 -11.99
N ALA A 89 11.98 -6.32 -10.89
CA ALA A 89 12.55 -6.40 -9.56
C ALA A 89 12.91 -7.87 -9.28
N HIS A 90 14.22 -8.19 -9.35
CA HIS A 90 14.70 -9.57 -9.27
C HIS A 90 14.58 -10.17 -7.88
N GLU A 91 14.61 -9.34 -6.84
CA GLU A 91 14.38 -9.78 -5.47
C GLU A 91 12.87 -9.86 -5.20
N ARG A 92 12.38 -11.08 -4.96
CA ARG A 92 10.97 -11.33 -4.70
C ARG A 92 10.52 -10.79 -3.35
N GLY A 93 9.37 -10.12 -3.33
CA GLY A 93 8.69 -9.65 -2.12
C GLY A 93 8.10 -8.27 -2.29
N ASN A 94 7.03 -8.00 -1.56
CA ASN A 94 6.30 -6.74 -1.70
C ASN A 94 7.19 -5.52 -1.41
N CYS A 95 7.94 -5.54 -0.30
CA CYS A 95 8.83 -4.43 0.03
C CYS A 95 9.97 -4.28 -0.98
N SER A 96 10.50 -5.38 -1.53
CA SER A 96 11.53 -5.35 -2.58
C SER A 96 10.99 -4.69 -3.84
N ALA A 97 9.76 -5.03 -4.28
CA ALA A 97 9.12 -4.41 -5.44
C ALA A 97 8.93 -2.90 -5.25
N TYR A 98 8.38 -2.47 -4.11
CA TYR A 98 8.20 -1.05 -3.81
C TYR A 98 9.54 -0.30 -3.76
N ASN A 99 10.54 -0.86 -3.10
CA ASN A 99 11.88 -0.25 -3.03
C ASN A 99 12.50 -0.09 -4.43
N ALA A 100 12.38 -1.11 -5.28
CA ALA A 100 12.84 -1.08 -6.66
C ALA A 100 12.16 0.04 -7.46
N GLY A 101 10.83 0.13 -7.42
CA GLY A 101 10.06 1.14 -8.13
C GLY A 101 10.36 2.56 -7.65
N TRP A 102 10.43 2.79 -6.34
CA TRP A 102 10.68 4.11 -5.77
C TRP A 102 12.11 4.59 -6.02
N GLN A 103 13.10 3.69 -5.95
CA GLN A 103 14.47 4.01 -6.35
C GLN A 103 14.55 4.35 -7.84
N THR A 104 13.90 3.56 -8.70
CA THR A 104 13.84 3.81 -10.14
C THR A 104 13.21 5.18 -10.43
N ALA A 105 12.12 5.55 -9.73
CA ALA A 105 11.49 6.86 -9.88
C ALA A 105 12.47 8.01 -9.57
N ILE A 106 13.19 7.94 -8.45
CA ILE A 106 14.16 8.98 -8.05
C ILE A 106 15.28 9.13 -9.07
N LEU A 107 15.72 8.02 -9.65
CA LEU A 107 16.86 7.99 -10.56
C LEU A 107 16.54 8.44 -11.97
N HIS A 108 15.37 8.04 -12.48
CA HIS A 108 15.00 8.27 -13.87
C HIS A 108 14.15 9.52 -14.08
N PHE A 109 13.52 10.07 -13.04
CA PHE A 109 12.67 11.25 -13.12
C PHE A 109 13.18 12.31 -12.13
N PRO A 110 14.10 13.20 -12.55
CA PRO A 110 14.79 14.11 -11.62
C PRO A 110 13.87 15.14 -10.99
N ASP A 111 12.81 15.55 -11.68
CA ASP A 111 12.00 16.72 -11.33
C ASP A 111 10.59 16.39 -10.83
N PHE A 112 10.23 15.10 -10.69
CA PHE A 112 8.91 14.76 -10.15
C PHE A 112 8.73 15.29 -8.73
N ARG A 113 7.52 15.73 -8.41
CA ARG A 113 7.13 16.20 -7.08
C ARG A 113 6.41 15.13 -6.28
N HIS A 114 5.58 14.33 -6.94
CA HIS A 114 4.71 13.34 -6.33
C HIS A 114 4.96 11.94 -6.88
N LEU A 115 5.18 10.98 -6.00
CA LEU A 115 5.14 9.57 -6.33
C LEU A 115 3.81 9.01 -5.86
N LEU A 116 3.04 8.41 -6.76
CA LEU A 116 1.79 7.74 -6.45
C LEU A 116 1.97 6.23 -6.49
N VAL A 117 1.18 5.54 -5.72
CA VAL A 117 1.18 4.08 -5.64
C VAL A 117 -0.22 3.56 -5.85
N ILE A 118 -0.35 2.54 -6.69
CA ILE A 118 -1.57 1.78 -6.93
C ILE A 118 -1.21 0.32 -7.13
N ASP A 119 -2.02 -0.62 -6.61
CA ASP A 119 -1.79 -2.05 -6.76
C ASP A 119 -2.37 -2.57 -8.09
N ASP A 120 -1.89 -3.74 -8.56
CA ASP A 120 -2.24 -4.32 -9.86
C ASP A 120 -3.67 -4.89 -9.96
N ASP A 121 -4.44 -4.87 -8.89
CA ASP A 121 -5.85 -5.28 -8.80
C ASP A 121 -6.80 -4.11 -8.45
N GLU A 122 -6.32 -2.88 -8.67
CA GLU A 122 -7.06 -1.66 -8.39
C GLU A 122 -7.37 -0.86 -9.67
N ILE A 123 -8.55 -0.26 -9.71
CA ILE A 123 -9.02 0.61 -10.80
C ILE A 123 -9.18 2.03 -10.26
N ALA A 124 -8.37 2.96 -10.75
CA ALA A 124 -8.43 4.36 -10.37
C ALA A 124 -9.65 5.06 -10.97
N ASP A 125 -10.32 5.93 -10.19
CA ASP A 125 -11.31 6.87 -10.75
C ASP A 125 -10.61 7.86 -11.69
N ALA A 126 -11.31 8.38 -12.70
CA ALA A 126 -10.71 9.15 -13.80
C ALA A 126 -9.95 10.42 -13.35
N ASP A 127 -10.27 10.97 -12.20
CA ASP A 127 -9.65 12.16 -11.63
C ASP A 127 -8.76 11.87 -10.39
N TRP A 128 -8.45 10.58 -10.17
CA TRP A 128 -7.69 10.10 -9.00
C TRP A 128 -6.34 10.80 -8.83
N LEU A 129 -5.53 10.85 -9.89
CA LEU A 129 -4.20 11.44 -9.84
C LEU A 129 -4.26 12.94 -9.50
N GLU A 130 -5.16 13.66 -10.16
CA GLU A 130 -5.34 15.09 -9.92
C GLU A 130 -5.79 15.36 -8.49
N ARG A 131 -6.76 14.59 -7.98
CA ARG A 131 -7.26 14.71 -6.60
C ARG A 131 -6.20 14.45 -5.56
N MET A 132 -5.37 13.41 -5.76
CA MET A 132 -4.28 13.09 -4.84
C MET A 132 -3.25 14.23 -4.77
N CYS A 133 -2.83 14.75 -5.94
CA CYS A 133 -1.88 15.85 -5.99
C CYS A 133 -2.44 17.13 -5.38
N ASN A 134 -3.68 17.50 -5.72
CA ASN A 134 -4.34 18.68 -5.17
C ASN A 134 -4.53 18.60 -3.65
N ALA A 135 -4.87 17.40 -3.12
CA ALA A 135 -4.97 17.21 -1.68
C ALA A 135 -3.62 17.39 -0.98
N SER A 136 -2.52 16.88 -1.57
CA SER A 136 -1.16 17.11 -1.06
C SER A 136 -0.86 18.61 -0.97
N GLU A 137 -1.15 19.34 -2.04
CA GLU A 137 -0.88 20.79 -2.12
C GLU A 137 -1.78 21.59 -1.17
N THR A 138 -3.08 21.33 -1.15
CA THR A 138 -4.07 22.07 -0.36
C THR A 138 -3.91 21.84 1.15
N LEU A 139 -3.65 20.59 1.55
CA LEU A 139 -3.43 20.22 2.95
C LEU A 139 -2.00 20.57 3.41
N GLY A 140 -1.07 20.86 2.48
CA GLY A 140 0.35 20.92 2.78
C GLY A 140 0.84 19.59 3.37
N ALA A 141 0.36 18.46 2.80
CA ALA A 141 0.67 17.13 3.27
C ALA A 141 1.79 16.51 2.41
N ASP A 142 2.80 15.96 3.09
CA ASP A 142 3.92 15.27 2.44
C ASP A 142 3.55 13.87 1.95
N ILE A 143 2.58 13.24 2.59
CA ILE A 143 2.07 11.91 2.26
C ILE A 143 0.54 11.97 2.32
N VAL A 144 -0.15 11.49 1.28
CA VAL A 144 -1.61 11.47 1.22
C VAL A 144 -2.08 10.04 0.94
N GLY A 145 -3.00 9.54 1.76
CA GLY A 145 -3.72 8.28 1.51
C GLY A 145 -5.09 8.54 0.89
N GLY A 146 -5.62 7.57 0.17
CA GLY A 146 -6.99 7.59 -0.35
C GLY A 146 -7.71 6.27 -0.11
N PRO A 147 -9.05 6.21 -0.29
CA PRO A 147 -9.84 5.01 -0.06
C PRO A 147 -9.62 3.95 -1.15
N GLN A 148 -9.45 2.70 -0.70
CA GLN A 148 -9.59 1.50 -1.50
C GLN A 148 -11.04 1.02 -1.35
N VAL A 149 -11.86 1.22 -2.37
CA VAL A 149 -13.30 0.92 -2.35
C VAL A 149 -13.50 -0.54 -2.79
N PRO A 150 -13.97 -1.42 -1.90
CA PRO A 150 -14.13 -2.82 -2.23
C PRO A 150 -15.27 -3.05 -3.23
N VAL A 151 -14.99 -3.78 -4.31
CA VAL A 151 -15.97 -4.25 -5.29
C VAL A 151 -16.13 -5.76 -5.12
N PHE A 152 -17.22 -6.17 -4.50
CA PHE A 152 -17.48 -7.60 -4.24
C PHE A 152 -18.03 -8.30 -5.48
N ALA A 153 -17.48 -9.46 -5.80
CA ALA A 153 -17.95 -10.30 -6.91
C ALA A 153 -19.44 -10.69 -6.77
N ASN A 154 -19.93 -10.86 -5.53
CA ASN A 154 -21.34 -11.09 -5.24
C ASN A 154 -21.95 -9.84 -4.56
N PRO A 155 -22.96 -9.18 -5.17
CA PRO A 155 -23.63 -8.01 -4.60
C PRO A 155 -24.22 -8.24 -3.19
N ALA A 156 -24.58 -9.47 -2.83
CA ALA A 156 -25.06 -9.82 -1.48
C ALA A 156 -24.00 -9.55 -0.40
N HIS A 157 -22.74 -9.45 -0.80
CA HIS A 157 -21.62 -9.15 0.10
C HIS A 157 -21.37 -7.64 0.30
N ALA A 158 -22.13 -6.74 -0.33
CA ALA A 158 -21.94 -5.28 -0.22
C ALA A 158 -21.90 -4.77 1.23
N LYS A 159 -22.63 -5.42 2.16
CA LYS A 159 -22.59 -5.11 3.59
C LYS A 159 -21.21 -5.23 4.24
N TRP A 160 -20.29 -5.99 3.63
CA TRP A 160 -18.92 -6.13 4.12
C TRP A 160 -18.08 -4.87 3.94
N ALA A 161 -18.50 -3.93 3.08
CA ALA A 161 -17.79 -2.66 2.89
C ALA A 161 -17.64 -1.85 4.20
N GLU A 162 -18.57 -2.03 5.16
CA GLU A 162 -18.51 -1.38 6.48
C GLU A 162 -17.67 -2.18 7.51
N HIS A 163 -17.20 -3.37 7.16
CA HIS A 163 -16.35 -4.14 8.06
C HIS A 163 -14.95 -3.50 8.13
N PRO A 164 -14.30 -3.39 9.33
CA PRO A 164 -13.02 -2.70 9.50
C PRO A 164 -11.84 -3.23 8.67
N VAL A 165 -11.97 -4.40 8.05
CA VAL A 165 -10.99 -4.96 7.13
C VAL A 165 -11.06 -4.30 5.75
N PHE A 166 -12.24 -3.78 5.36
CA PHE A 166 -12.51 -3.20 4.04
C PHE A 166 -12.84 -1.71 4.11
N ALA A 167 -13.39 -1.24 5.23
CA ALA A 167 -13.79 0.15 5.38
C ALA A 167 -12.56 1.08 5.41
N PRO A 168 -12.60 2.22 4.70
CA PRO A 168 -11.54 3.21 4.79
C PRO A 168 -11.44 3.77 6.21
N PRO A 169 -10.22 4.12 6.68
CA PRO A 169 -10.01 4.62 8.03
C PRO A 169 -10.62 6.01 8.29
N TYR A 170 -10.78 6.81 7.22
CA TYR A 170 -11.31 8.17 7.28
C TYR A 170 -12.37 8.37 6.20
N ARG A 171 -13.31 9.31 6.43
CA ARG A 171 -14.41 9.62 5.51
C ARG A 171 -14.33 11.01 4.88
N GLU A 172 -13.50 11.87 5.43
CA GLU A 172 -13.36 13.27 5.01
C GLU A 172 -11.92 13.56 4.62
N THR A 173 -11.75 14.49 3.69
CA THR A 173 -10.43 14.98 3.27
C THR A 173 -9.89 15.95 4.31
N ASP A 174 -8.79 15.57 4.98
CA ASP A 174 -8.13 16.36 6.02
C ASP A 174 -6.73 15.84 6.33
N ARG A 175 -5.98 16.57 7.15
CA ARG A 175 -4.76 16.08 7.79
C ARG A 175 -5.09 14.98 8.79
N VAL A 176 -4.29 13.94 8.81
CA VAL A 176 -4.53 12.77 9.67
C VAL A 176 -3.30 12.40 10.50
N ALA A 177 -3.54 11.77 11.64
CA ALA A 177 -2.46 11.37 12.55
C ALA A 177 -1.71 10.10 12.11
N ALA A 178 -2.32 9.27 11.26
CA ALA A 178 -1.75 8.00 10.78
C ALA A 178 -2.36 7.55 9.46
N LEU A 179 -1.56 6.85 8.66
CA LEU A 179 -1.99 6.11 7.48
C LEU A 179 -1.60 4.64 7.64
N TYR A 180 -2.27 3.71 6.94
CA TYR A 180 -2.17 2.27 7.22
C TYR A 180 -1.95 1.39 5.99
N SER A 181 -2.08 1.93 4.78
CA SER A 181 -1.97 1.18 3.52
C SER A 181 -1.20 1.97 2.48
N SER A 182 -0.56 1.27 1.55
CA SER A 182 0.14 1.84 0.39
C SER A 182 -0.58 1.63 -0.93
N GLY A 183 -1.65 0.84 -1.01
CA GLY A 183 -2.32 0.58 -2.29
C GLY A 183 -2.93 1.83 -2.94
N ASN A 184 -3.30 2.83 -2.16
CA ASN A 184 -3.73 4.13 -2.65
C ASN A 184 -2.99 5.24 -1.87
N LEU A 185 -1.81 5.60 -2.34
CA LEU A 185 -0.89 6.46 -1.62
C LEU A 185 -0.20 7.45 -2.55
N LEU A 186 -0.01 8.67 -2.09
CA LEU A 186 0.91 9.66 -2.65
C LEU A 186 2.02 9.93 -1.64
N VAL A 187 3.26 9.98 -2.11
CA VAL A 187 4.46 10.30 -1.32
C VAL A 187 5.21 11.44 -2.01
N GLY A 188 5.44 12.52 -1.30
CA GLY A 188 6.26 13.63 -1.80
C GLY A 188 7.72 13.21 -2.01
N ARG A 189 8.36 13.74 -3.04
CA ARG A 189 9.78 13.49 -3.32
C ARG A 189 10.69 13.82 -2.12
N ASN A 190 10.38 14.89 -1.38
CA ASN A 190 11.11 15.28 -0.18
C ASN A 190 11.12 14.18 0.89
N VAL A 191 10.03 13.42 1.03
CA VAL A 191 9.96 12.27 1.94
C VAL A 191 10.95 11.20 1.51
N LEU A 192 10.91 10.82 0.24
CA LEU A 192 11.78 9.76 -0.31
C LEU A 192 13.26 10.13 -0.18
N THR A 193 13.63 11.36 -0.53
CA THR A 193 15.00 11.83 -0.44
C THR A 193 15.51 11.91 1.01
N THR A 194 14.63 12.24 1.96
CA THR A 194 14.97 12.33 3.38
C THR A 194 15.02 10.95 4.05
N MET A 195 14.12 10.04 3.68
CA MET A 195 14.07 8.69 4.26
C MET A 195 15.21 7.82 3.76
N GLY A 196 15.53 7.93 2.46
CA GLY A 196 16.54 7.10 1.80
C GLY A 196 16.15 5.63 1.70
N PRO A 197 16.79 4.88 0.78
CA PRO A 197 16.60 3.43 0.68
C PRO A 197 17.28 2.66 1.83
N PRO A 198 16.77 1.48 2.21
CA PRO A 198 15.50 0.94 1.76
C PRO A 198 14.32 1.68 2.40
N PHE A 199 13.35 2.08 1.58
CA PHE A 199 12.17 2.80 2.06
C PHE A 199 11.29 1.89 2.92
N LEU A 200 10.97 0.70 2.37
CA LEU A 200 10.26 -0.36 3.09
C LEU A 200 11.26 -1.39 3.62
N ASP A 201 11.10 -1.75 4.88
CA ASP A 201 11.96 -2.72 5.55
C ASP A 201 11.68 -4.15 5.03
N LEU A 202 12.70 -4.81 4.49
CA LEU A 202 12.62 -6.13 3.88
C LEU A 202 12.14 -7.24 4.83
N ARG A 203 12.23 -7.03 6.14
CA ARG A 203 11.67 -7.96 7.13
C ARG A 203 10.15 -8.13 6.99
N PHE A 204 9.47 -7.18 6.34
CA PHE A 204 8.05 -7.25 6.06
C PHE A 204 7.69 -7.83 4.68
N ASN A 205 8.67 -8.26 3.90
CA ASN A 205 8.50 -8.69 2.50
C ASN A 205 7.35 -9.70 2.28
N PHE A 206 7.22 -10.71 3.16
CA PHE A 206 6.21 -11.77 3.02
C PHE A 206 5.13 -11.73 4.09
N MET A 207 5.31 -10.91 5.11
CA MET A 207 4.37 -10.75 6.22
C MET A 207 3.36 -9.62 5.95
N GLY A 208 3.77 -8.60 5.20
CA GLY A 208 3.05 -7.34 5.05
C GLY A 208 3.32 -6.39 6.23
N GLY A 209 2.95 -5.12 6.06
CA GLY A 209 3.15 -4.07 7.06
C GLY A 209 4.39 -3.21 6.84
N GLY A 210 5.14 -3.42 5.74
CA GLY A 210 6.23 -2.54 5.35
C GLY A 210 5.78 -1.10 5.09
N ASP A 211 4.59 -0.94 4.53
CA ASP A 211 3.87 0.31 4.37
C ASP A 211 3.59 0.99 5.72
N SER A 212 2.97 0.27 6.64
CA SER A 212 2.66 0.78 7.98
C SER A 212 3.93 1.17 8.76
N ASP A 213 5.02 0.44 8.59
CA ASP A 213 6.34 0.79 9.15
C ASP A 213 6.88 2.08 8.53
N PHE A 214 6.88 2.19 7.20
CA PHE A 214 7.34 3.37 6.47
C PHE A 214 6.55 4.61 6.88
N LEU A 215 5.22 4.53 6.87
CA LEU A 215 4.32 5.61 7.25
C LEU A 215 4.52 6.04 8.72
N SER A 216 4.71 5.08 9.62
CA SER A 216 5.01 5.35 11.03
C SER A 216 6.35 6.05 11.22
N ARG A 217 7.41 5.65 10.50
CA ARG A 217 8.72 6.31 10.53
C ARG A 217 8.68 7.71 9.92
N SER A 218 7.93 7.89 8.85
CA SER A 218 7.74 9.20 8.21
C SER A 218 7.05 10.18 9.17
N ALA A 219 5.95 9.74 9.82
CA ALA A 219 5.28 10.56 10.84
C ALA A 219 6.19 10.92 12.03
N GLN A 220 7.09 10.02 12.46
CA GLN A 220 8.06 10.29 13.54
C GLN A 220 9.12 11.32 13.12
N LYS A 221 9.43 11.42 11.83
CA LYS A 221 10.32 12.44 11.28
C LYS A 221 9.64 13.81 11.09
N GLY A 222 8.34 13.90 11.39
CA GLY A 222 7.59 15.14 11.33
C GLY A 222 6.92 15.43 9.98
N PHE A 223 6.90 14.47 9.05
CA PHE A 223 6.15 14.62 7.80
C PHE A 223 4.66 14.68 8.05
N VAL A 224 3.99 15.58 7.35
CA VAL A 224 2.55 15.81 7.45
C VAL A 224 1.81 14.74 6.65
N LEU A 225 0.89 14.04 7.30
CA LEU A 225 0.04 13.05 6.68
C LEU A 225 -1.33 13.64 6.36
N GLY A 226 -1.87 13.34 5.18
CA GLY A 226 -3.20 13.73 4.73
C GLY A 226 -4.01 12.53 4.24
N TRP A 227 -5.30 12.73 4.10
CA TRP A 227 -6.25 11.81 3.51
C TRP A 227 -7.08 12.54 2.47
N CYS A 228 -7.30 11.94 1.31
CA CYS A 228 -8.18 12.45 0.27
C CYS A 228 -9.34 11.45 0.05
N ALA A 229 -10.51 11.76 0.59
CA ALA A 229 -11.68 10.87 0.56
C ALA A 229 -12.26 10.70 -0.85
N GLU A 230 -12.00 11.64 -1.74
CA GLU A 230 -12.49 11.67 -3.11
C GLU A 230 -11.59 10.92 -4.10
N ALA A 231 -10.30 10.75 -3.77
CA ALA A 231 -9.34 10.06 -4.64
C ALA A 231 -9.46 8.53 -4.49
N ARG A 232 -10.45 7.96 -5.15
CA ARG A 232 -10.84 6.56 -4.98
C ARG A 232 -10.12 5.65 -5.96
N VAL A 233 -9.73 4.48 -5.45
CA VAL A 233 -9.43 3.30 -6.27
C VAL A 233 -10.41 2.19 -5.90
N ARG A 234 -10.81 1.37 -6.87
CA ARG A 234 -11.73 0.25 -6.67
C ARG A 234 -10.95 -1.05 -6.68
N GLU A 235 -10.99 -1.80 -5.58
CA GLU A 235 -10.33 -3.10 -5.44
C GLU A 235 -11.31 -4.24 -5.60
N GLY A 236 -11.05 -5.16 -6.52
CA GLY A 236 -11.83 -6.40 -6.67
C GLY A 236 -11.66 -7.31 -5.46
N VAL A 237 -12.75 -7.64 -4.77
CA VAL A 237 -12.73 -8.52 -3.59
C VAL A 237 -13.23 -9.91 -3.96
N PRO A 238 -12.35 -10.92 -4.06
CA PRO A 238 -12.72 -12.31 -4.30
C PRO A 238 -13.64 -12.85 -3.19
N ALA A 239 -14.55 -13.78 -3.55
CA ALA A 239 -15.52 -14.34 -2.61
C ALA A 239 -14.90 -14.90 -1.33
N ARG A 240 -13.72 -15.54 -1.43
CA ARG A 240 -12.99 -16.09 -0.27
C ARG A 240 -12.58 -15.04 0.77
N ARG A 241 -12.40 -13.75 0.37
CA ARG A 241 -11.99 -12.69 1.31
C ARG A 241 -13.12 -12.25 2.26
N VAL A 242 -14.36 -12.69 2.04
CA VAL A 242 -15.49 -12.51 2.98
C VAL A 242 -15.79 -13.75 3.82
N GLU A 243 -15.01 -14.82 3.68
CA GLU A 243 -15.13 -16.00 4.52
C GLU A 243 -14.61 -15.73 5.94
N ALA A 244 -15.24 -16.38 6.94
CA ALA A 244 -14.92 -16.14 8.35
C ALA A 244 -13.45 -16.41 8.70
N ASP A 245 -12.86 -17.47 8.10
CA ASP A 245 -11.46 -17.82 8.33
C ASP A 245 -10.49 -16.80 7.77
N TRP A 246 -10.79 -16.25 6.58
CA TRP A 246 -9.95 -15.22 5.99
C TRP A 246 -10.04 -13.92 6.81
N ILE A 247 -11.25 -13.48 7.21
CA ILE A 247 -11.47 -12.30 8.03
C ILE A 247 -10.75 -12.42 9.38
N ARG A 248 -10.82 -13.61 10.01
CA ARG A 248 -10.10 -13.91 11.26
C ARG A 248 -8.58 -13.79 11.06
N ALA A 249 -8.04 -14.45 10.04
CA ALA A 249 -6.61 -14.43 9.75
C ALA A 249 -6.11 -13.00 9.45
N ARG A 250 -6.87 -12.23 8.67
CA ARG A 250 -6.55 -10.82 8.37
C ARG A 250 -6.58 -9.95 9.62
N SER A 251 -7.58 -10.15 10.48
CA SER A 251 -7.71 -9.38 11.73
C SER A 251 -6.56 -9.69 12.71
N LEU A 252 -6.19 -10.96 12.87
CA LEU A 252 -5.01 -11.37 13.65
C LEU A 252 -3.74 -10.73 13.09
N ARG A 253 -3.52 -10.79 11.77
CA ARG A 253 -2.37 -10.18 11.11
C ARG A 253 -2.28 -8.68 11.37
N ASN A 254 -3.39 -7.95 11.31
CA ASN A 254 -3.42 -6.52 11.61
C ASN A 254 -2.92 -6.25 13.05
N GLY A 255 -3.26 -7.10 14.00
CA GLY A 255 -2.74 -7.04 15.36
C GLY A 255 -1.23 -7.29 15.44
N VAL A 256 -0.74 -8.31 14.74
CA VAL A 256 0.70 -8.63 14.67
C VAL A 256 1.48 -7.45 14.11
N ILE A 257 1.09 -6.94 12.92
CA ILE A 257 1.74 -5.79 12.27
C ILE A 257 1.75 -4.58 13.21
N SER A 258 0.60 -4.26 13.81
CA SER A 258 0.48 -3.14 14.75
C SER A 258 1.49 -3.25 15.92
N THR A 259 1.71 -4.46 16.44
CA THR A 259 2.68 -4.68 17.52
C THR A 259 4.13 -4.51 17.05
N LEU A 260 4.47 -5.08 15.89
CA LEU A 260 5.82 -5.01 15.33
C LEU A 260 6.21 -3.56 15.00
N VAL A 261 5.32 -2.82 14.36
CA VAL A 261 5.51 -1.40 14.06
C VAL A 261 5.63 -0.57 15.36
N GLU A 262 4.79 -0.84 16.36
CA GLU A 262 4.86 -0.12 17.64
C GLU A 262 6.16 -0.43 18.40
N LYS A 263 6.63 -1.68 18.40
CA LYS A 263 7.92 -2.05 18.99
C LYS A 263 9.08 -1.31 18.32
N LYS A 264 9.06 -1.27 16.98
CA LYS A 264 10.07 -0.56 16.21
C LYS A 264 10.02 0.95 16.47
N LYS A 265 8.81 1.53 16.50
CA LYS A 265 8.59 2.94 16.85
C LYS A 265 9.18 3.33 18.21
N ARG A 266 9.12 2.43 19.18
CA ARG A 266 9.61 2.65 20.55
C ARG A 266 11.03 2.13 20.77
N SER A 267 11.70 1.59 19.75
CA SER A 267 13.07 1.08 19.88
C SER A 267 13.99 2.19 20.44
N GLY A 268 14.86 1.81 21.39
CA GLY A 268 15.74 2.76 22.08
C GLY A 268 15.11 3.47 23.30
N THR A 269 13.81 3.29 23.59
CA THR A 269 13.23 3.82 24.84
C THR A 269 13.25 2.77 25.96
N PRO A 270 13.54 3.16 27.22
CA PRO A 270 13.53 2.22 28.33
C PRO A 270 12.20 1.49 28.48
N LEU A 271 12.27 0.17 28.73
CA LEU A 271 11.09 -0.69 28.90
C LEU A 271 10.09 -0.70 27.72
N ALA A 272 10.57 -0.41 26.51
CA ALA A 272 9.71 -0.37 25.30
C ALA A 272 8.90 -1.65 25.14
N GLY A 273 9.53 -2.82 25.23
CA GLY A 273 8.87 -4.12 25.12
C GLY A 273 7.80 -4.31 26.18
N VAL A 274 8.09 -3.98 27.43
CA VAL A 274 7.14 -4.11 28.57
C VAL A 274 5.92 -3.19 28.35
N LYS A 275 6.14 -1.95 27.90
CA LYS A 275 5.03 -1.00 27.63
C LYS A 275 4.14 -1.48 26.48
N VAL A 276 4.73 -2.04 25.42
CA VAL A 276 3.96 -2.59 24.28
C VAL A 276 3.18 -3.83 24.72
N PHE A 277 3.81 -4.72 25.48
CA PHE A 277 3.15 -5.91 26.00
C PHE A 277 1.99 -5.56 26.95
N ALA A 278 2.22 -4.68 27.92
CA ALA A 278 1.17 -4.21 28.83
C ALA A 278 -0.01 -3.58 28.10
N LYS A 279 0.27 -2.75 27.05
CA LYS A 279 -0.77 -2.21 26.18
C LYS A 279 -1.52 -3.30 25.43
N SER A 280 -0.84 -4.33 24.92
CA SER A 280 -1.46 -5.46 24.22
C SER A 280 -2.41 -6.24 25.14
N LEU A 281 -2.01 -6.48 26.39
CA LEU A 281 -2.86 -7.10 27.40
C LEU A 281 -4.07 -6.22 27.78
N ALA A 282 -3.88 -4.92 27.96
CA ALA A 282 -4.98 -3.98 28.24
C ALA A 282 -6.00 -3.94 27.08
N LEU A 283 -5.53 -3.95 25.83
CA LEU A 283 -6.39 -4.01 24.66
C LEU A 283 -7.14 -5.35 24.57
N LEU A 284 -6.50 -6.46 24.94
CA LEU A 284 -7.15 -7.77 25.00
C LEU A 284 -8.25 -7.80 26.07
N ALA A 285 -7.97 -7.30 27.26
CA ALA A 285 -8.95 -7.20 28.34
C ALA A 285 -10.15 -6.28 27.99
N ALA A 286 -9.90 -5.19 27.25
CA ALA A 286 -10.96 -4.27 26.80
C ALA A 286 -11.71 -4.77 25.56
N SER A 287 -11.19 -5.77 24.84
CA SER A 287 -11.73 -6.17 23.53
C SER A 287 -13.15 -6.75 23.59
N PRO A 288 -13.60 -7.50 24.62
CA PRO A 288 -14.99 -7.97 24.70
C PRO A 288 -15.99 -6.81 24.79
N LEU A 289 -15.72 -5.80 25.62
CA LEU A 289 -16.58 -4.62 25.72
C LEU A 289 -16.64 -3.84 24.39
N ARG A 290 -15.50 -3.64 23.74
CA ARG A 290 -15.43 -3.01 22.41
C ARG A 290 -16.18 -3.81 21.36
N GLY A 291 -16.12 -5.14 21.43
CA GLY A 291 -16.89 -6.06 20.61
C GLY A 291 -18.39 -5.93 20.83
N ALA A 292 -18.85 -5.94 22.10
CA ALA A 292 -20.25 -5.79 22.44
C ALA A 292 -20.84 -4.45 21.94
N LEU A 293 -20.09 -3.35 22.10
CA LEU A 293 -20.48 -2.04 21.56
C LEU A 293 -20.59 -2.04 20.03
N LYS A 294 -19.67 -2.72 19.33
CA LYS A 294 -19.74 -2.88 17.86
C LYS A 294 -20.95 -3.73 17.46
N LEU A 295 -21.21 -4.83 18.18
CA LEU A 295 -22.39 -5.67 17.92
C LEU A 295 -23.68 -4.87 18.06
N ALA A 296 -23.82 -4.11 19.14
CA ALA A 296 -24.99 -3.26 19.36
C ALA A 296 -25.20 -2.20 18.26
N ARG A 297 -24.10 -1.67 17.68
CA ARG A 297 -24.16 -0.64 16.63
C ARG A 297 -24.39 -1.21 15.22
N THR A 298 -23.85 -2.38 14.93
CA THR A 298 -23.80 -2.90 13.55
C THR A 298 -24.65 -4.16 13.35
N GLY A 299 -25.08 -4.84 14.42
CA GLY A 299 -25.75 -6.15 14.35
C GLY A 299 -24.86 -7.27 13.78
N SER A 300 -23.57 -7.00 13.53
CA SER A 300 -22.66 -7.93 12.87
C SER A 300 -21.69 -8.58 13.86
N LEU A 301 -21.81 -9.90 14.03
CA LEU A 301 -20.91 -10.68 14.89
C LEU A 301 -19.45 -10.64 14.37
N SER A 302 -19.25 -10.69 13.07
CA SER A 302 -17.91 -10.59 12.47
C SER A 302 -17.24 -9.26 12.82
N THR A 303 -17.96 -8.15 12.67
CA THR A 303 -17.48 -6.82 13.06
C THR A 303 -17.21 -6.70 14.56
N ALA A 304 -18.03 -7.36 15.37
CA ALA A 304 -17.87 -7.41 16.83
C ALA A 304 -16.60 -8.18 17.25
N LEU A 305 -16.27 -9.26 16.55
CA LEU A 305 -15.09 -10.07 16.85
C LEU A 305 -13.78 -9.43 16.38
N TYR A 306 -13.83 -8.47 15.46
CA TYR A 306 -12.63 -7.80 14.93
C TYR A 306 -11.69 -7.26 16.02
N PRO A 307 -12.13 -6.44 17.01
CA PRO A 307 -11.22 -5.96 18.06
C PRO A 307 -10.63 -7.08 18.92
N VAL A 308 -11.33 -8.20 19.08
CA VAL A 308 -10.84 -9.38 19.81
C VAL A 308 -9.69 -10.03 19.02
N TYR A 309 -9.88 -10.29 17.73
CA TYR A 309 -8.83 -10.88 16.90
C TYR A 309 -7.61 -9.98 16.74
N VAL A 310 -7.81 -8.67 16.59
CA VAL A 310 -6.69 -7.71 16.56
C VAL A 310 -5.92 -7.73 17.88
N ALA A 311 -6.60 -7.68 19.02
CA ALA A 311 -5.95 -7.72 20.33
C ALA A 311 -5.22 -9.05 20.58
N LEU A 312 -5.82 -10.18 20.16
CA LEU A 312 -5.18 -11.49 20.22
C LEU A 312 -3.93 -11.54 19.33
N GLY A 313 -4.01 -11.03 18.09
CA GLY A 313 -2.85 -10.91 17.18
C GLY A 313 -1.72 -10.09 17.79
N ARG A 314 -2.04 -9.00 18.51
CA ARG A 314 -1.04 -8.21 19.24
C ARG A 314 -0.30 -9.02 20.29
N VAL A 315 -1.01 -9.84 21.06
CA VAL A 315 -0.41 -10.70 22.09
C VAL A 315 0.42 -11.81 21.44
N LEU A 316 -0.09 -12.46 20.38
CA LEU A 316 0.63 -13.51 19.67
C LEU A 316 1.96 -13.03 19.08
N ALA A 317 2.03 -11.77 18.61
CA ALA A 317 3.28 -11.17 18.13
C ALA A 317 4.37 -11.08 19.21
N GLU A 318 4.00 -11.01 20.49
CA GLU A 318 4.98 -11.01 21.59
C GLU A 318 5.71 -12.35 21.73
N PHE A 319 5.04 -13.44 21.30
CA PHE A 319 5.57 -14.81 21.31
C PHE A 319 6.15 -15.24 19.94
N GLY A 320 6.44 -14.27 19.07
CA GLY A 320 7.08 -14.55 17.78
C GLY A 320 6.14 -15.08 16.69
N TYR A 321 4.83 -15.04 16.89
CA TYR A 321 3.90 -15.41 15.83
C TYR A 321 3.98 -14.41 14.68
N ALA A 322 4.41 -14.88 13.51
CA ALA A 322 4.43 -14.14 12.25
C ALA A 322 3.80 -15.02 11.16
N ASN A 323 2.80 -14.51 10.48
CA ASN A 323 2.17 -15.22 9.36
C ASN A 323 2.64 -14.59 8.05
N GLU A 324 3.41 -15.34 7.25
CA GLU A 324 3.93 -14.92 5.95
C GLU A 324 2.91 -15.17 4.83
N GLN A 325 1.81 -14.46 4.88
CA GLN A 325 0.66 -14.64 3.99
C GLN A 325 1.00 -14.40 2.51
N TYR A 326 2.02 -13.59 2.21
CA TYR A 326 2.46 -13.27 0.85
C TYR A 326 3.56 -14.20 0.32
N ARG A 327 4.00 -15.20 1.07
CA ARG A 327 5.01 -16.17 0.58
C ARG A 327 4.47 -17.06 -0.53
N GLN A 328 3.19 -17.38 -0.49
CA GLN A 328 2.49 -18.09 -1.57
C GLN A 328 1.58 -17.11 -2.32
N PRO A 329 1.54 -17.15 -3.67
CA PRO A 329 0.61 -16.31 -4.42
C PRO A 329 -0.83 -16.64 -3.97
N GLU A 330 -1.63 -15.60 -3.79
CA GLU A 330 -3.06 -15.80 -3.56
C GLU A 330 -3.67 -16.51 -4.76
N LYS A 331 -4.28 -17.67 -4.55
CA LYS A 331 -5.12 -18.31 -5.56
C LYS A 331 -6.40 -17.48 -5.68
N ASN A 332 -6.55 -16.78 -6.79
CA ASN A 332 -7.78 -16.08 -7.15
C ASN A 332 -8.85 -17.07 -7.57
#